data_3fca3bcdf1a4f13177ed560c40c61f3b
#
_entry.id   3fca3bcdf1a4f13177ed560c40c61f3b
#
_cell.length_a   1.000
_cell.length_b   1.000
_cell.length_c   1.000
_cell.angle_alpha   90.00
_cell.angle_beta   90.00
_cell.angle_gamma   90.00
#
_symmetry.space_group_name_H-M   'P 1'
#
loop_
_entity.id
_entity.type
_entity.pdbx_description
1 polymer ?
#
loop_
_entity_poly.entity_id
_entity_poly.type
_entity_poly.pdbx_seq_one_letter_code
_entity_poly.pdbx_strand_id
1 'polypeptide(L)'
;MTRTITTILAAALLGAAMLAGGCEANIPMPANFGNPKIALNLPEKYNTPDGMTVDARNNIILSVPNINDPNHPAVMLSISPTDEITEITKLPVHPDTKRAIPLGVAVGSDGNLYISDSQGFVTDDHKSRVLRVVMKDGKAEKVEVVVTGLVMANGLAAHGDMIYVCDSKLDPKAYPIPSGVYGFKISELSGDKPYQVKPGLADPHLAIHFTTKNKDWQVGANGLGFDNAGNMVVCNFGDAQLILGKMGPDGKVVSQKVVAEGQGMKSCDGLSVDRKTGDVYIADFLGNAIHRMNLATGKVTTIARNGNTDGADGSLDRPSEPCVRDGKVYVSNIDLPLAGNTYDKPHTLSVVKIGE
;
A
#
# COMPACT_ATOMS: atom_id res chain seq x y z
N MET A 1 23.97 20.06 -12.13
CA MET A 1 22.60 19.83 -12.64
C MET A 1 21.78 18.88 -11.75
N THR A 2 22.26 18.46 -10.59
CA THR A 2 21.68 17.38 -9.76
C THR A 2 20.75 17.88 -8.63
N ARG A 3 20.67 19.18 -8.39
CA ARG A 3 19.82 19.76 -7.29
C ARG A 3 18.38 20.09 -7.67
N THR A 4 18.05 20.04 -8.97
CA THR A 4 16.73 20.52 -9.45
C THR A 4 15.66 19.41 -9.47
N ILE A 5 16.05 18.14 -9.50
CA ILE A 5 15.11 17.00 -9.66
C ILE A 5 14.49 16.60 -8.31
N THR A 6 15.25 16.69 -7.23
CA THR A 6 14.75 16.38 -5.86
C THR A 6 13.67 17.38 -5.40
N THR A 7 13.77 18.63 -5.87
CA THR A 7 12.81 19.69 -5.52
C THR A 7 11.46 19.54 -6.25
N ILE A 8 11.43 18.87 -7.40
CA ILE A 8 10.20 18.75 -8.21
C ILE A 8 9.29 17.62 -7.66
N LEU A 9 9.85 16.54 -7.11
CA LEU A 9 9.03 15.49 -6.49
C LEU A 9 8.35 15.95 -5.19
N ALA A 10 9.03 16.78 -4.41
CA ALA A 10 8.46 17.42 -3.23
C ALA A 10 7.36 18.43 -3.62
N ALA A 11 7.51 19.11 -4.78
CA ALA A 11 6.55 20.14 -5.21
C ALA A 11 5.21 19.58 -5.72
N ALA A 12 5.19 18.38 -6.34
CA ALA A 12 3.94 17.79 -6.82
C ALA A 12 3.06 17.26 -5.67
N LEU A 13 3.65 16.82 -4.57
CA LEU A 13 2.94 16.45 -3.33
C LEU A 13 2.65 17.66 -2.43
N LEU A 14 3.47 18.70 -2.49
CA LEU A 14 3.28 19.96 -1.77
C LEU A 14 2.23 20.89 -2.42
N GLY A 15 1.93 20.70 -3.69
CA GLY A 15 0.93 21.53 -4.41
C GLY A 15 -0.48 21.42 -3.83
N ALA A 16 -0.83 20.33 -3.16
CA ALA A 16 -2.10 20.17 -2.46
C ALA A 16 -2.06 20.68 -1.00
N ALA A 17 -0.88 20.77 -0.38
CA ALA A 17 -0.72 21.17 1.02
C ALA A 17 -0.42 22.65 1.22
N MET A 18 0.02 23.39 0.20
CA MET A 18 0.45 24.80 0.35
C MET A 18 -0.66 25.85 0.18
N LEU A 19 -1.91 25.47 -0.08
CA LEU A 19 -3.03 26.42 -0.15
C LEU A 19 -3.85 26.54 1.14
N ALA A 20 -3.51 25.80 2.19
CA ALA A 20 -4.12 25.94 3.51
C ALA A 20 -3.12 26.56 4.50
N GLY A 21 -2.95 27.88 4.44
CA GLY A 21 -2.39 28.68 5.53
C GLY A 21 -3.33 28.70 6.74
N GLY A 22 -3.64 27.53 7.30
CA GLY A 22 -4.29 27.37 8.58
C GLY A 22 -3.23 27.06 9.63
N CYS A 23 -3.21 27.77 10.74
CA CYS A 23 -2.44 27.44 11.93
C CYS A 23 -2.58 25.94 12.21
N GLU A 24 -1.52 25.17 11.98
CA GLU A 24 -1.42 23.82 12.55
C GLU A 24 -1.51 23.99 14.07
N ALA A 25 -2.68 23.72 14.62
CA ALA A 25 -2.79 23.52 16.05
C ALA A 25 -1.78 22.41 16.40
N ASN A 26 -0.81 22.72 17.26
CA ASN A 26 0.11 21.74 17.84
C ASN A 26 -0.74 20.70 18.58
N ILE A 27 -1.26 19.71 17.87
CA ILE A 27 -1.89 18.56 18.49
C ILE A 27 -0.75 17.79 19.15
N PRO A 28 -0.74 17.67 20.47
CA PRO A 28 0.32 16.93 21.14
C PRO A 28 0.40 15.53 20.53
N MET A 29 1.57 15.15 20.02
CA MET A 29 1.78 13.78 19.56
C MET A 29 1.44 12.84 20.73
N PRO A 30 0.63 11.81 20.52
CA PRO A 30 0.31 10.86 21.59
C PRO A 30 1.60 10.22 22.10
N ALA A 31 1.65 9.90 23.38
CA ALA A 31 2.78 9.18 23.97
C ALA A 31 3.04 7.88 23.19
N ASN A 32 4.30 7.43 23.16
CA ASN A 32 4.66 6.14 22.58
C ASN A 32 3.85 5.03 23.24
N PHE A 33 3.35 4.10 22.42
CA PHE A 33 2.47 3.04 22.84
C PHE A 33 2.81 1.73 22.11
N GLY A 34 2.67 0.56 22.76
CA GLY A 34 2.77 -0.78 22.19
C GLY A 34 4.19 -1.27 22.11
N ASN A 35 5.24 -0.66 22.10
CA ASN A 35 6.63 -1.15 22.07
C ASN A 35 6.98 -2.05 20.86
N PRO A 36 6.80 -1.56 19.61
CA PRO A 36 7.30 -2.25 18.43
C PRO A 36 8.82 -2.46 18.53
N LYS A 37 9.33 -3.48 17.84
CA LYS A 37 10.75 -3.84 17.83
C LYS A 37 11.27 -3.84 16.40
N ILE A 38 12.58 -3.68 16.28
CA ILE A 38 13.24 -3.85 14.99
C ILE A 38 13.04 -5.28 14.50
N ALA A 39 12.51 -5.44 13.31
CA ALA A 39 12.48 -6.71 12.61
C ALA A 39 13.71 -6.81 11.70
N LEU A 40 13.99 -5.76 10.94
CA LEU A 40 15.08 -5.72 9.98
C LEU A 40 15.56 -4.27 9.76
N ASN A 41 16.88 -4.12 9.63
CA ASN A 41 17.49 -2.95 9.03
C ASN A 41 17.71 -3.24 7.54
N LEU A 42 17.16 -2.40 6.69
CA LEU A 42 17.39 -2.50 5.26
C LEU A 42 18.68 -1.76 4.88
N PRO A 43 19.49 -2.30 3.96
CA PRO A 43 20.59 -1.54 3.38
C PRO A 43 20.14 -0.21 2.77
N GLU A 44 21.00 0.81 2.77
CA GLU A 44 20.75 2.15 2.23
C GLU A 44 20.14 2.18 0.81
N LYS A 45 20.49 1.20 -0.02
CA LYS A 45 19.96 1.05 -1.39
C LYS A 45 18.50 0.59 -1.44
N TYR A 46 17.87 0.32 -0.30
CA TYR A 46 16.48 -0.14 -0.18
C TYR A 46 15.71 0.80 0.74
N ASN A 47 15.43 2.00 0.24
CA ASN A 47 14.67 3.01 0.96
C ASN A 47 13.17 2.97 0.62
N THR A 48 12.38 3.56 1.48
CA THR A 48 10.91 3.63 1.33
C THR A 48 10.25 2.26 1.08
N PRO A 49 10.48 1.23 1.93
CA PRO A 49 9.80 -0.05 1.81
C PRO A 49 8.29 0.13 1.96
N ASP A 50 7.49 -0.57 1.13
CA ASP A 50 6.04 -0.38 1.12
C ASP A 50 5.28 -1.71 1.20
N GLY A 51 4.62 -2.14 0.13
CA GLY A 51 3.71 -3.29 0.14
C GLY A 51 4.38 -4.62 0.47
N MET A 52 3.69 -5.42 1.26
CA MET A 52 4.16 -6.73 1.70
C MET A 52 3.10 -7.82 1.50
N THR A 53 3.55 -9.03 1.17
CA THR A 53 2.73 -10.25 1.19
C THR A 53 3.59 -11.44 1.60
N VAL A 54 2.94 -12.56 1.98
CA VAL A 54 3.64 -13.80 2.31
C VAL A 54 3.48 -14.81 1.19
N ASP A 55 4.59 -15.40 0.73
CA ASP A 55 4.58 -16.47 -0.28
C ASP A 55 4.32 -17.84 0.33
N ALA A 56 4.13 -18.87 -0.50
CA ALA A 56 3.88 -20.24 -0.07
C ALA A 56 5.05 -20.88 0.73
N ARG A 57 6.24 -20.28 0.69
CA ARG A 57 7.42 -20.70 1.46
C ARG A 57 7.61 -19.91 2.74
N ASN A 58 6.59 -19.12 3.12
CA ASN A 58 6.60 -18.23 4.28
C ASN A 58 7.65 -17.10 4.20
N ASN A 59 8.10 -16.73 2.99
CA ASN A 59 8.89 -15.52 2.82
C ASN A 59 7.97 -14.30 2.77
N ILE A 60 8.42 -13.18 3.32
CA ILE A 60 7.80 -11.88 3.04
C ILE A 60 8.34 -11.40 1.70
N ILE A 61 7.44 -11.12 0.77
CA ILE A 61 7.75 -10.42 -0.48
C ILE A 61 7.49 -8.95 -0.23
N LEU A 62 8.49 -8.11 -0.47
CA LEU A 62 8.49 -6.69 -0.14
C LEU A 62 8.75 -5.86 -1.41
N SER A 63 7.92 -4.85 -1.65
CA SER A 63 8.18 -3.83 -2.66
C SER A 63 9.04 -2.70 -2.09
N VAL A 64 10.01 -2.24 -2.89
CA VAL A 64 10.92 -1.15 -2.50
C VAL A 64 10.99 -0.14 -3.65
N PRO A 65 10.19 0.94 -3.58
CA PRO A 65 10.11 1.95 -4.62
C PRO A 65 11.32 2.91 -4.69
N ASN A 66 12.11 3.01 -3.65
CA ASN A 66 13.27 3.92 -3.58
C ASN A 66 12.89 5.38 -3.91
N ILE A 67 11.80 5.88 -3.29
CA ILE A 67 11.27 7.22 -3.58
C ILE A 67 12.21 8.32 -3.09
N ASN A 68 12.77 8.17 -1.89
CA ASN A 68 13.61 9.19 -1.24
C ASN A 68 14.99 9.30 -1.90
N ASP A 69 15.54 8.20 -2.43
CA ASP A 69 16.77 8.22 -3.24
C ASP A 69 16.57 7.49 -4.58
N PRO A 70 16.15 8.21 -5.62
CA PRO A 70 15.88 7.64 -6.94
C PRO A 70 17.14 7.21 -7.73
N ASN A 71 18.34 7.38 -7.18
CA ASN A 71 19.55 6.84 -7.78
C ASN A 71 19.62 5.31 -7.67
N HIS A 72 18.86 4.74 -6.73
CA HIS A 72 18.67 3.31 -6.62
C HIS A 72 17.43 2.86 -7.40
N PRO A 73 17.51 1.77 -8.18
CA PRO A 73 16.36 1.25 -8.90
C PRO A 73 15.32 0.69 -7.93
N ALA A 74 14.05 0.81 -8.28
CA ALA A 74 12.99 0.11 -7.57
C ALA A 74 13.14 -1.40 -7.72
N VAL A 75 12.93 -2.14 -6.63
CA VAL A 75 13.18 -3.60 -6.58
C VAL A 75 12.06 -4.34 -5.84
N MET A 76 11.98 -5.63 -6.10
CA MET A 76 11.25 -6.60 -5.26
C MET A 76 12.26 -7.40 -4.43
N LEU A 77 11.98 -7.53 -3.14
CA LEU A 77 12.78 -8.32 -2.21
C LEU A 77 12.00 -9.53 -1.70
N SER A 78 12.73 -10.59 -1.34
CA SER A 78 12.25 -11.72 -0.55
C SER A 78 12.98 -11.74 0.77
N ILE A 79 12.24 -11.83 1.88
CA ILE A 79 12.78 -11.93 3.24
C ILE A 79 12.39 -13.30 3.79
N SER A 80 13.39 -14.15 4.01
CA SER A 80 13.17 -15.51 4.50
C SER A 80 12.63 -15.54 5.94
N PRO A 81 12.12 -16.69 6.43
CA PRO A 81 11.76 -16.84 7.84
C PRO A 81 12.93 -16.66 8.82
N THR A 82 14.17 -16.72 8.33
CA THR A 82 15.40 -16.44 9.08
C THR A 82 15.96 -15.04 8.82
N ASP A 83 15.13 -14.15 8.27
CA ASP A 83 15.41 -12.73 8.04
C ASP A 83 16.52 -12.46 7.00
N GLU A 84 16.80 -13.43 6.12
CA GLU A 84 17.73 -13.24 4.99
C GLU A 84 17.05 -12.49 3.84
N ILE A 85 17.67 -11.40 3.39
CA ILE A 85 17.18 -10.56 2.31
C ILE A 85 17.77 -11.05 0.98
N THR A 86 16.90 -11.34 0.01
CA THR A 86 17.29 -11.66 -1.37
C THR A 86 16.58 -10.71 -2.34
N GLU A 87 17.32 -10.09 -3.25
CA GLU A 87 16.73 -9.31 -4.35
C GLU A 87 16.14 -10.27 -5.39
N ILE A 88 14.83 -10.18 -5.61
CA ILE A 88 14.12 -10.98 -6.61
C ILE A 88 14.38 -10.43 -8.00
N THR A 89 14.13 -9.12 -8.19
CA THR A 89 14.33 -8.44 -9.47
C THR A 89 14.29 -6.92 -9.31
N LYS A 90 14.90 -6.22 -10.26
CA LYS A 90 14.67 -4.79 -10.49
C LYS A 90 13.46 -4.58 -11.37
N LEU A 91 12.73 -3.52 -11.12
CA LEU A 91 11.53 -3.20 -11.90
C LEU A 91 11.84 -2.22 -13.03
N PRO A 92 11.23 -2.39 -14.21
CA PRO A 92 11.42 -1.50 -15.33
C PRO A 92 10.75 -0.15 -15.06
N VAL A 93 11.48 0.94 -15.30
CA VAL A 93 10.92 2.29 -15.22
C VAL A 93 9.82 2.49 -16.25
N HIS A 94 8.85 3.33 -15.94
CA HIS A 94 7.83 3.75 -16.90
C HIS A 94 8.47 4.61 -18.01
N PRO A 95 8.16 4.38 -19.29
CA PRO A 95 8.84 5.05 -20.39
C PRO A 95 8.68 6.59 -20.41
N ASP A 96 7.55 7.10 -19.91
CA ASP A 96 7.27 8.56 -19.88
C ASP A 96 7.83 9.21 -18.61
N THR A 97 7.49 8.68 -17.43
CA THR A 97 7.84 9.26 -16.12
C THR A 97 9.27 8.95 -15.68
N LYS A 98 9.91 7.96 -16.29
CA LYS A 98 11.25 7.47 -15.96
C LYS A 98 11.39 6.95 -14.51
N ARG A 99 10.27 6.56 -13.90
CA ARG A 99 10.18 6.02 -12.55
C ARG A 99 9.52 4.65 -12.54
N ALA A 100 9.86 3.83 -11.58
CA ALA A 100 9.07 2.70 -11.11
C ALA A 100 8.80 2.92 -9.62
N ILE A 101 7.54 2.86 -9.22
CA ILE A 101 7.11 3.14 -7.84
C ILE A 101 6.19 1.97 -7.40
N PRO A 102 6.77 0.78 -7.14
CA PRO A 102 6.00 -0.36 -6.69
C PRO A 102 5.47 -0.11 -5.29
N LEU A 103 4.16 -0.28 -5.12
CA LEU A 103 3.47 -0.22 -3.84
C LEU A 103 2.93 -1.62 -3.50
N GLY A 104 1.63 -1.86 -3.59
CA GLY A 104 1.04 -3.14 -3.26
C GLY A 104 1.60 -4.32 -4.07
N VAL A 105 1.69 -5.49 -3.44
CA VAL A 105 2.17 -6.73 -4.05
C VAL A 105 1.32 -7.92 -3.61
N ALA A 106 1.05 -8.84 -4.54
CA ALA A 106 0.40 -10.11 -4.24
C ALA A 106 1.03 -11.26 -5.03
N VAL A 107 0.91 -12.48 -4.50
CA VAL A 107 1.22 -13.73 -5.20
C VAL A 107 -0.07 -14.24 -5.84
N GLY A 108 -0.09 -14.35 -7.16
CA GLY A 108 -1.22 -14.91 -7.90
C GLY A 108 -1.33 -16.42 -7.72
N SER A 109 -2.51 -16.97 -8.03
CA SER A 109 -2.72 -18.43 -8.03
C SER A 109 -1.86 -19.17 -9.07
N ASP A 110 -1.32 -18.45 -10.05
CA ASP A 110 -0.35 -18.91 -11.03
C ASP A 110 1.10 -18.89 -10.53
N GLY A 111 1.33 -18.48 -9.28
CA GLY A 111 2.63 -18.38 -8.65
C GLY A 111 3.47 -17.16 -9.05
N ASN A 112 2.95 -16.27 -9.91
CA ASN A 112 3.60 -15.04 -10.31
C ASN A 112 3.37 -13.94 -9.28
N LEU A 113 4.26 -12.90 -9.26
CA LEU A 113 4.04 -11.72 -8.45
C LEU A 113 3.33 -10.66 -9.29
N TYR A 114 2.33 -10.03 -8.70
CA TYR A 114 1.63 -8.89 -9.27
C TYR A 114 1.91 -7.67 -8.40
N ILE A 115 2.25 -6.55 -9.04
CA ILE A 115 2.72 -5.34 -8.35
C ILE A 115 1.99 -4.14 -8.93
N SER A 116 1.43 -3.30 -8.07
CA SER A 116 0.95 -1.98 -8.47
C SER A 116 2.16 -1.03 -8.63
N ASP A 117 2.39 -0.53 -9.82
CA ASP A 117 3.40 0.50 -10.10
C ASP A 117 2.71 1.86 -10.17
N SER A 118 2.79 2.61 -9.09
CA SER A 118 2.07 3.88 -8.90
C SER A 118 2.81 5.03 -9.55
N GLN A 119 2.23 5.59 -10.59
CA GLN A 119 2.73 6.83 -11.19
C GLN A 119 2.03 8.08 -10.64
N GLY A 120 1.01 7.92 -9.79
CA GLY A 120 0.28 9.00 -9.14
C GLY A 120 1.13 9.89 -8.21
N PHE A 121 2.34 9.45 -7.84
CA PHE A 121 3.36 10.29 -7.19
C PHE A 121 4.08 11.24 -8.16
N VAL A 122 3.94 11.06 -9.46
CA VAL A 122 4.60 11.84 -10.50
C VAL A 122 3.59 12.63 -11.33
N THR A 123 2.46 12.01 -11.69
CA THR A 123 1.42 12.60 -12.53
C THR A 123 0.08 11.92 -12.30
N ASP A 124 -1.00 12.67 -12.47
CA ASP A 124 -2.37 12.15 -12.47
C ASP A 124 -2.86 11.73 -13.89
N ASP A 125 -1.97 11.62 -14.89
CA ASP A 125 -2.29 11.37 -16.31
C ASP A 125 -2.51 9.88 -16.65
N HIS A 126 -3.08 9.08 -15.76
CA HIS A 126 -3.41 7.66 -15.99
C HIS A 126 -2.19 6.82 -16.41
N LYS A 127 -1.02 7.06 -15.79
CA LYS A 127 0.23 6.35 -16.10
C LYS A 127 0.51 5.17 -15.16
N SER A 128 -0.24 5.02 -14.08
CA SER A 128 -0.09 3.87 -13.19
C SER A 128 -0.49 2.56 -13.90
N ARG A 129 0.16 1.48 -13.51
CA ARG A 129 0.06 0.18 -14.18
C ARG A 129 0.17 -0.97 -13.18
N VAL A 130 -0.20 -2.17 -13.62
CA VAL A 130 0.11 -3.41 -12.89
C VAL A 130 1.21 -4.14 -13.64
N LEU A 131 2.26 -4.49 -12.91
CA LEU A 131 3.36 -5.33 -13.39
C LEU A 131 3.13 -6.77 -12.94
N ARG A 132 3.53 -7.72 -13.79
CA ARG A 132 3.65 -9.13 -13.45
C ARG A 132 5.12 -9.55 -13.53
N VAL A 133 5.67 -10.05 -12.42
CA VAL A 133 6.95 -10.76 -12.44
C VAL A 133 6.65 -12.24 -12.67
N VAL A 134 7.04 -12.73 -13.83
CA VAL A 134 6.91 -14.15 -14.15
C VAL A 134 7.94 -14.92 -13.36
N MET A 135 7.46 -15.82 -12.50
CA MET A 135 8.29 -16.63 -11.63
C MET A 135 8.44 -18.04 -12.16
N LYS A 136 9.66 -18.58 -12.15
CA LYS A 136 9.94 -19.96 -12.48
C LYS A 136 10.99 -20.52 -11.54
N ASP A 137 10.70 -21.67 -10.94
CA ASP A 137 11.58 -22.33 -9.99
C ASP A 137 12.08 -21.39 -8.86
N GLY A 138 11.20 -20.45 -8.44
CA GLY A 138 11.48 -19.48 -7.40
C GLY A 138 12.34 -18.29 -7.84
N LYS A 139 12.61 -18.12 -9.14
CA LYS A 139 13.37 -17.01 -9.70
C LYS A 139 12.50 -16.18 -10.66
N ALA A 140 12.79 -14.88 -10.73
CA ALA A 140 12.17 -14.00 -11.72
C ALA A 140 12.76 -14.29 -13.11
N GLU A 141 11.91 -14.59 -14.10
CA GLU A 141 12.32 -14.75 -15.49
C GLU A 141 12.20 -13.43 -16.28
N LYS A 142 11.08 -12.73 -16.10
CA LYS A 142 10.80 -11.46 -16.79
C LYS A 142 9.79 -10.63 -16.00
N VAL A 143 9.76 -9.35 -16.31
CA VAL A 143 8.73 -8.41 -15.81
C VAL A 143 7.91 -7.91 -17.00
N GLU A 144 6.60 -8.00 -16.89
CA GLU A 144 5.63 -7.62 -17.90
C GLU A 144 4.69 -6.55 -17.37
N VAL A 145 4.26 -5.64 -18.23
CA VAL A 145 3.11 -4.77 -17.95
C VAL A 145 1.85 -5.52 -18.35
N VAL A 146 0.89 -5.68 -17.45
CA VAL A 146 -0.34 -6.44 -17.73
C VAL A 146 -1.62 -5.60 -17.64
N VAL A 147 -1.58 -4.46 -16.92
CA VAL A 147 -2.66 -3.46 -16.87
C VAL A 147 -2.05 -2.08 -16.98
N THR A 148 -2.72 -1.16 -17.67
CA THR A 148 -2.37 0.26 -17.81
C THR A 148 -3.60 1.14 -17.63
N GLY A 149 -3.39 2.46 -17.49
CA GLY A 149 -4.49 3.43 -17.46
C GLY A 149 -5.06 3.73 -16.07
N LEU A 150 -4.45 3.22 -15.02
CA LEU A 150 -4.76 3.61 -13.64
C LEU A 150 -4.18 5.00 -13.34
N VAL A 151 -4.79 5.74 -12.42
CA VAL A 151 -4.29 7.06 -11.99
C VAL A 151 -3.25 6.89 -10.88
N MET A 152 -3.64 6.27 -9.77
CA MET A 152 -2.78 6.08 -8.59
C MET A 152 -2.98 4.66 -8.07
N ALA A 153 -2.39 3.69 -8.78
CA ALA A 153 -2.40 2.28 -8.36
C ALA A 153 -1.74 2.15 -6.98
N ASN A 154 -2.39 1.47 -6.04
CA ASN A 154 -1.92 1.35 -4.66
C ASN A 154 -2.00 -0.11 -4.17
N GLY A 155 -2.78 -0.41 -3.14
CA GLY A 155 -2.90 -1.76 -2.59
C GLY A 155 -3.29 -2.80 -3.64
N LEU A 156 -2.77 -4.01 -3.51
CA LEU A 156 -3.02 -5.10 -4.43
C LEU A 156 -3.19 -6.42 -3.67
N ALA A 157 -4.21 -7.20 -4.03
CA ALA A 157 -4.46 -8.49 -3.42
C ALA A 157 -4.88 -9.53 -4.47
N ALA A 158 -4.55 -10.80 -4.21
CA ALA A 158 -5.05 -11.94 -4.98
C ALA A 158 -6.16 -12.65 -4.21
N HIS A 159 -7.22 -13.08 -4.92
CA HIS A 159 -8.28 -13.90 -4.36
C HIS A 159 -8.81 -14.86 -5.43
N GLY A 160 -8.66 -16.16 -5.18
CA GLY A 160 -8.95 -17.19 -6.20
C GLY A 160 -8.07 -17.02 -7.44
N ASP A 161 -8.69 -16.94 -8.60
CA ASP A 161 -8.04 -16.71 -9.90
C ASP A 161 -8.03 -15.22 -10.32
N MET A 162 -8.27 -14.32 -9.37
CA MET A 162 -8.39 -12.88 -9.61
C MET A 162 -7.25 -12.11 -8.94
N ILE A 163 -6.83 -11.04 -9.60
CA ILE A 163 -5.99 -9.97 -9.04
C ILE A 163 -6.85 -8.72 -8.90
N TYR A 164 -6.80 -8.12 -7.71
CA TYR A 164 -7.49 -6.87 -7.40
C TYR A 164 -6.48 -5.78 -7.12
N VAL A 165 -6.69 -4.60 -7.69
CA VAL A 165 -5.82 -3.43 -7.52
C VAL A 165 -6.64 -2.19 -7.16
N CYS A 166 -6.23 -1.51 -6.11
CA CYS A 166 -6.77 -0.20 -5.74
C CYS A 166 -6.30 0.87 -6.74
N ASP A 167 -7.23 1.73 -7.16
CA ASP A 167 -6.90 3.03 -7.74
C ASP A 167 -7.40 4.11 -6.79
N SER A 168 -6.46 4.80 -6.15
CA SER A 168 -6.75 5.78 -5.10
C SER A 168 -7.46 7.03 -5.63
N LYS A 169 -7.48 7.21 -6.96
CA LYS A 169 -8.10 8.35 -7.65
C LYS A 169 -8.66 7.88 -9.00
N LEU A 170 -9.97 7.77 -9.14
CA LEU A 170 -10.59 7.46 -10.44
C LEU A 170 -10.81 8.71 -11.31
N ASP A 171 -10.99 9.86 -10.68
CA ASP A 171 -11.04 11.17 -11.30
C ASP A 171 -10.34 12.20 -10.40
N PRO A 172 -9.08 12.54 -10.68
CA PRO A 172 -8.30 13.42 -9.82
C PRO A 172 -8.78 14.89 -9.81
N LYS A 173 -9.75 15.24 -10.65
CA LYS A 173 -10.35 16.59 -10.71
C LYS A 173 -11.66 16.68 -9.93
N ALA A 174 -12.24 15.56 -9.54
CA ALA A 174 -13.49 15.52 -8.81
C ALA A 174 -13.29 15.76 -7.31
N TYR A 175 -14.33 16.33 -6.67
CA TYR A 175 -14.43 16.40 -5.21
C TYR A 175 -15.88 16.18 -4.77
N PRO A 176 -16.17 15.29 -3.80
CA PRO A 176 -15.26 14.31 -3.18
C PRO A 176 -14.57 13.43 -4.23
N ILE A 177 -13.30 13.02 -3.96
CA ILE A 177 -12.54 12.26 -4.94
C ILE A 177 -13.08 10.81 -5.03
N PRO A 178 -13.46 10.33 -6.21
CA PRO A 178 -13.84 8.93 -6.38
C PRO A 178 -12.59 8.05 -6.43
N SER A 179 -12.69 6.88 -5.81
CA SER A 179 -11.68 5.84 -5.82
C SER A 179 -12.34 4.46 -5.89
N GLY A 180 -11.56 3.42 -6.16
CA GLY A 180 -12.13 2.09 -6.27
C GLY A 180 -11.09 0.99 -6.42
N VAL A 181 -11.60 -0.22 -6.63
CA VAL A 181 -10.79 -1.41 -6.85
C VAL A 181 -11.20 -2.05 -8.16
N TYR A 182 -10.23 -2.33 -9.01
CA TYR A 182 -10.41 -3.12 -10.23
C TYR A 182 -10.07 -4.58 -9.96
N GLY A 183 -10.85 -5.51 -10.55
CA GLY A 183 -10.62 -6.96 -10.47
C GLY A 183 -10.41 -7.55 -11.85
N PHE A 184 -9.32 -8.30 -12.03
CA PHE A 184 -8.95 -8.92 -13.30
C PHE A 184 -8.74 -10.43 -13.10
N LYS A 185 -9.29 -11.26 -13.98
CA LYS A 185 -8.91 -12.68 -14.00
C LYS A 185 -7.46 -12.81 -14.45
N ILE A 186 -6.70 -13.65 -13.76
CA ILE A 186 -5.29 -13.91 -14.14
C ILE A 186 -5.19 -14.38 -15.59
N SER A 187 -6.14 -15.18 -16.05
CA SER A 187 -6.19 -15.68 -17.43
C SER A 187 -6.43 -14.60 -18.50
N GLU A 188 -6.94 -13.43 -18.13
CA GLU A 188 -7.16 -12.28 -19.04
C GLU A 188 -5.92 -11.40 -19.16
N LEU A 189 -4.96 -11.53 -18.23
CA LEU A 189 -3.79 -10.66 -18.16
C LEU A 189 -2.69 -11.16 -19.10
N SER A 190 -2.23 -10.28 -19.98
CA SER A 190 -1.20 -10.59 -20.98
C SER A 190 -0.18 -9.46 -21.07
N GLY A 191 1.11 -9.83 -21.08
CA GLY A 191 2.20 -8.88 -21.33
C GLY A 191 2.28 -8.43 -22.78
N ASP A 192 1.81 -9.24 -23.73
CA ASP A 192 1.81 -8.88 -25.16
C ASP A 192 0.70 -7.87 -25.50
N LYS A 193 -0.39 -7.89 -24.73
CA LYS A 193 -1.53 -7.01 -24.89
C LYS A 193 -2.08 -6.60 -23.51
N PRO A 194 -1.45 -5.64 -22.83
CA PRO A 194 -1.90 -5.16 -21.54
C PRO A 194 -3.34 -4.64 -21.59
N TYR A 195 -4.11 -4.91 -20.55
CA TYR A 195 -5.45 -4.33 -20.44
C TYR A 195 -5.35 -2.83 -20.20
N GLN A 196 -6.08 -2.04 -20.98
CA GLN A 196 -6.18 -0.59 -20.82
C GLN A 196 -7.46 -0.25 -20.06
N VAL A 197 -7.32 0.20 -18.80
CA VAL A 197 -8.45 0.67 -17.98
C VAL A 197 -9.09 1.89 -18.59
N LYS A 198 -10.44 1.91 -18.62
CA LYS A 198 -11.21 3.08 -19.03
C LYS A 198 -11.31 4.07 -17.88
N PRO A 199 -11.09 5.36 -18.12
CA PRO A 199 -11.16 6.37 -17.08
C PRO A 199 -12.51 6.43 -16.35
N GLY A 200 -12.47 6.78 -15.09
CA GLY A 200 -13.64 6.97 -14.23
C GLY A 200 -14.37 5.67 -13.88
N LEU A 201 -15.69 5.72 -13.83
CA LEU A 201 -16.56 4.61 -13.39
C LEU A 201 -17.02 3.70 -14.53
N ALA A 202 -16.54 3.90 -15.76
CA ALA A 202 -17.06 3.22 -16.95
C ALA A 202 -16.40 1.86 -17.25
N ASP A 203 -15.34 1.50 -16.52
CA ASP A 203 -14.63 0.25 -16.78
C ASP A 203 -15.40 -0.96 -16.24
N PRO A 204 -15.60 -2.02 -17.05
CA PRO A 204 -16.30 -3.22 -16.61
C PRO A 204 -15.57 -4.01 -15.52
N HIS A 205 -14.27 -3.80 -15.31
CA HIS A 205 -13.49 -4.45 -14.26
C HIS A 205 -13.55 -3.72 -12.91
N LEU A 206 -14.22 -2.57 -12.84
CA LEU A 206 -14.43 -1.88 -11.55
C LEU A 206 -15.30 -2.77 -10.65
N ALA A 207 -14.71 -3.28 -9.57
CA ALA A 207 -15.36 -4.21 -8.63
C ALA A 207 -16.10 -3.49 -7.51
N ILE A 208 -15.56 -2.35 -7.04
CA ILE A 208 -16.13 -1.49 -6.01
C ILE A 208 -15.67 -0.06 -6.23
N HIS A 209 -16.50 0.92 -5.85
CA HIS A 209 -16.09 2.32 -5.79
C HIS A 209 -16.73 3.03 -4.61
N PHE A 210 -16.08 4.09 -4.15
CA PHE A 210 -16.52 4.97 -3.07
C PHE A 210 -15.83 6.34 -3.23
N THR A 211 -16.12 7.28 -2.32
CA THR A 211 -15.52 8.62 -2.37
C THR A 211 -14.80 8.95 -1.08
N THR A 212 -13.76 9.79 -1.19
CA THR A 212 -13.01 10.35 -0.09
C THR A 212 -13.36 11.82 0.05
N LYS A 213 -13.75 12.24 1.26
CA LYS A 213 -14.21 13.60 1.58
C LYS A 213 -13.13 14.46 2.25
N ASN A 214 -12.05 13.85 2.72
CA ASN A 214 -10.94 14.56 3.30
C ASN A 214 -10.34 15.52 2.27
N LYS A 215 -10.28 16.82 2.58
CA LYS A 215 -9.77 17.85 1.66
C LYS A 215 -8.26 17.92 1.64
N ASP A 216 -7.62 17.57 2.75
CA ASP A 216 -6.17 17.67 2.91
C ASP A 216 -5.47 16.43 2.35
N TRP A 217 -6.16 15.27 2.42
CA TRP A 217 -5.64 13.99 1.97
C TRP A 217 -6.62 13.33 0.99
N GLN A 218 -6.58 13.79 -0.26
CA GLN A 218 -7.45 13.30 -1.35
C GLN A 218 -6.88 12.01 -1.96
N VAL A 219 -6.75 10.98 -1.12
CA VAL A 219 -6.32 9.63 -1.47
C VAL A 219 -7.38 8.68 -0.94
N GLY A 220 -7.95 7.86 -1.81
CA GLY A 220 -9.07 6.98 -1.45
C GLY A 220 -8.64 5.54 -1.23
N ALA A 221 -9.04 4.62 -2.12
CA ALA A 221 -8.73 3.19 -2.03
C ALA A 221 -7.23 2.96 -1.91
N ASN A 222 -6.81 2.29 -0.81
CA ASN A 222 -5.41 2.05 -0.50
C ASN A 222 -5.19 0.57 -0.14
N GLY A 223 -5.05 0.20 1.11
CA GLY A 223 -4.87 -1.20 1.51
C GLY A 223 -6.06 -2.09 1.11
N LEU A 224 -5.78 -3.32 0.72
CA LEU A 224 -6.76 -4.27 0.19
C LEU A 224 -6.49 -5.68 0.69
N GLY A 225 -7.54 -6.36 1.10
CA GLY A 225 -7.49 -7.77 1.48
C GLY A 225 -8.86 -8.44 1.40
N PHE A 226 -8.91 -9.70 1.79
CA PHE A 226 -10.15 -10.47 1.85
C PHE A 226 -10.30 -11.10 3.22
N ASP A 227 -11.52 -11.10 3.77
CA ASP A 227 -11.81 -11.81 5.02
C ASP A 227 -11.89 -13.34 4.81
N ASN A 228 -12.09 -14.08 5.89
CA ASN A 228 -12.17 -15.55 5.82
C ASN A 228 -13.44 -16.05 5.10
N ALA A 229 -14.43 -15.21 4.89
CA ALA A 229 -15.63 -15.50 4.10
C ALA A 229 -15.50 -15.10 2.63
N GLY A 230 -14.33 -14.55 2.22
CA GLY A 230 -14.06 -14.09 0.87
C GLY A 230 -14.64 -12.71 0.55
N ASN A 231 -15.07 -11.94 1.56
CA ASN A 231 -15.49 -10.56 1.33
C ASN A 231 -14.27 -9.64 1.23
N MET A 232 -14.38 -8.61 0.39
CA MET A 232 -13.33 -7.62 0.19
C MET A 232 -13.28 -6.65 1.37
N VAL A 233 -12.08 -6.36 1.84
CA VAL A 233 -11.81 -5.35 2.88
C VAL A 233 -10.90 -4.30 2.27
N VAL A 234 -11.32 -3.03 2.28
CA VAL A 234 -10.60 -1.93 1.63
C VAL A 234 -10.45 -0.75 2.57
N CYS A 235 -9.25 -0.20 2.63
CA CYS A 235 -8.97 1.08 3.27
C CYS A 235 -9.39 2.25 2.39
N ASN A 236 -10.08 3.23 2.96
CA ASN A 236 -10.23 4.58 2.42
C ASN A 236 -9.29 5.49 3.20
N PHE A 237 -8.12 5.78 2.62
CA PHE A 237 -7.01 6.41 3.31
C PHE A 237 -7.39 7.74 3.95
N GLY A 238 -7.86 8.70 3.15
CA GLY A 238 -8.07 10.08 3.61
C GLY A 238 -9.17 10.20 4.64
N ASP A 239 -10.22 9.40 4.56
CA ASP A 239 -11.34 9.43 5.50
C ASP A 239 -11.14 8.50 6.71
N ALA A 240 -10.00 7.83 6.82
CA ALA A 240 -9.68 6.87 7.88
C ALA A 240 -10.80 5.83 8.07
N GLN A 241 -11.30 5.27 6.95
CA GLN A 241 -12.41 4.31 6.94
C GLN A 241 -11.94 2.94 6.49
N LEU A 242 -12.54 1.88 7.06
CA LEU A 242 -12.47 0.53 6.54
C LEU A 242 -13.82 0.15 5.94
N ILE A 243 -13.81 -0.30 4.69
CA ILE A 243 -15.00 -0.67 3.92
C ILE A 243 -15.00 -2.19 3.73
N LEU A 244 -16.14 -2.83 4.05
CA LEU A 244 -16.38 -4.25 3.78
C LEU A 244 -17.32 -4.38 2.60
N GLY A 245 -16.87 -5.03 1.55
CA GLY A 245 -17.61 -5.33 0.33
C GLY A 245 -17.98 -6.81 0.25
N LYS A 246 -19.26 -7.14 0.22
CA LYS A 246 -19.74 -8.50 -0.01
C LYS A 246 -19.50 -8.87 -1.47
N MET A 247 -18.73 -9.93 -1.72
CA MET A 247 -18.43 -10.37 -3.07
C MET A 247 -19.58 -11.13 -3.72
N GLY A 248 -19.81 -10.85 -4.99
CA GLY A 248 -20.66 -11.63 -5.87
C GLY A 248 -19.89 -12.70 -6.64
N PRO A 249 -20.59 -13.58 -7.35
CA PRO A 249 -19.96 -14.69 -8.11
C PRO A 249 -19.18 -14.22 -9.34
N ASP A 250 -19.39 -12.99 -9.78
CA ASP A 250 -18.69 -12.37 -10.92
C ASP A 250 -17.39 -11.63 -10.51
N GLY A 251 -16.99 -11.76 -9.23
CA GLY A 251 -15.80 -11.08 -8.70
C GLY A 251 -16.03 -9.59 -8.39
N LYS A 252 -17.28 -9.13 -8.37
CA LYS A 252 -17.63 -7.75 -8.00
C LYS A 252 -18.33 -7.68 -6.66
N VAL A 253 -18.28 -6.51 -6.05
CA VAL A 253 -19.00 -6.25 -4.80
C VAL A 253 -20.47 -5.99 -5.10
N VAL A 254 -21.35 -6.77 -4.48
CA VAL A 254 -22.82 -6.64 -4.61
C VAL A 254 -23.42 -5.73 -3.54
N SER A 255 -22.74 -5.54 -2.43
CA SER A 255 -23.11 -4.57 -1.37
C SER A 255 -21.87 -4.20 -0.58
N GLN A 256 -21.85 -2.97 -0.06
CA GLN A 256 -20.73 -2.45 0.74
C GLN A 256 -21.24 -1.68 1.96
N LYS A 257 -20.40 -1.65 3.01
CA LYS A 257 -20.64 -0.83 4.21
C LYS A 257 -19.31 -0.37 4.81
N VAL A 258 -19.31 0.82 5.40
CA VAL A 258 -18.23 1.26 6.29
C VAL A 258 -18.35 0.46 7.59
N VAL A 259 -17.32 -0.27 7.96
CA VAL A 259 -17.28 -1.11 9.18
C VAL A 259 -16.47 -0.48 10.30
N ALA A 260 -15.60 0.47 9.97
CA ALA A 260 -14.93 1.34 10.93
C ALA A 260 -14.65 2.70 10.31
N GLU A 261 -14.70 3.75 11.11
CA GLU A 261 -14.37 5.13 10.74
C GLU A 261 -13.76 5.84 11.95
N GLY A 262 -12.61 6.45 11.77
CA GLY A 262 -11.89 7.08 12.86
C GLY A 262 -11.48 6.08 13.93
N GLN A 263 -12.11 6.10 15.11
CA GLN A 263 -11.78 5.24 16.26
C GLN A 263 -10.29 5.27 16.65
N GLY A 264 -9.65 6.44 16.51
CA GLY A 264 -8.24 6.65 16.79
C GLY A 264 -7.33 6.53 15.57
N MET A 265 -7.83 6.11 14.41
CA MET A 265 -7.14 6.21 13.13
C MET A 265 -7.16 7.65 12.61
N LYS A 266 -6.08 8.09 12.00
CA LYS A 266 -5.99 9.34 11.24
C LYS A 266 -5.97 9.10 9.72
N SER A 267 -5.52 7.93 9.32
CA SER A 267 -5.62 7.40 7.95
C SER A 267 -5.84 5.90 8.00
N CYS A 268 -6.21 5.32 6.87
CA CYS A 268 -6.32 3.88 6.68
C CYS A 268 -5.48 3.53 5.45
N ASP A 269 -4.21 3.17 5.67
CA ASP A 269 -3.23 2.88 4.63
C ASP A 269 -3.27 1.39 4.25
N GLY A 270 -2.17 0.68 4.29
CA GLY A 270 -2.12 -0.76 4.03
C GLY A 270 -2.85 -1.59 5.09
N LEU A 271 -3.25 -2.80 4.73
CA LEU A 271 -3.90 -3.73 5.64
C LEU A 271 -3.47 -5.18 5.43
N SER A 272 -3.52 -5.96 6.51
CA SER A 272 -3.34 -7.42 6.47
C SER A 272 -4.42 -8.13 7.28
N VAL A 273 -5.02 -9.17 6.69
CA VAL A 273 -6.01 -10.00 7.38
C VAL A 273 -5.33 -11.22 7.99
N ASP A 274 -5.41 -11.37 9.29
CA ASP A 274 -4.98 -12.58 9.98
C ASP A 274 -5.96 -13.72 9.71
N ARG A 275 -5.55 -14.68 8.91
CA ARG A 275 -6.38 -15.83 8.56
C ARG A 275 -6.76 -16.72 9.74
N LYS A 276 -5.98 -16.69 10.83
CA LYS A 276 -6.22 -17.50 12.02
C LYS A 276 -7.32 -16.90 12.90
N THR A 277 -7.32 -15.58 13.08
CA THR A 277 -8.26 -14.87 13.97
C THR A 277 -9.40 -14.18 13.23
N GLY A 278 -9.20 -13.83 11.97
CA GLY A 278 -10.09 -12.99 11.17
C GLY A 278 -9.97 -11.50 11.49
N ASP A 279 -9.04 -11.10 12.34
CA ASP A 279 -8.77 -9.70 12.63
C ASP A 279 -8.03 -9.03 11.45
N VAL A 280 -8.23 -7.73 11.30
CA VAL A 280 -7.54 -6.91 10.31
C VAL A 280 -6.54 -6.01 11.01
N TYR A 281 -5.31 -6.05 10.58
CA TYR A 281 -4.27 -5.12 10.99
C TYR A 281 -4.18 -4.00 9.96
N ILE A 282 -4.08 -2.76 10.41
CA ILE A 282 -4.19 -1.56 9.58
C ILE A 282 -3.01 -0.64 9.90
N ALA A 283 -2.29 -0.20 8.88
CA ALA A 283 -1.33 0.88 9.02
C ALA A 283 -2.05 2.24 8.99
N ASP A 284 -1.66 3.10 9.89
CA ASP A 284 -2.09 4.51 9.97
C ASP A 284 -0.87 5.40 9.75
N PHE A 285 -0.60 5.71 8.50
CA PHE A 285 0.53 6.55 8.10
C PHE A 285 0.50 7.92 8.79
N LEU A 286 -0.67 8.60 8.79
CA LEU A 286 -0.81 9.92 9.38
C LEU A 286 -0.76 9.90 10.91
N GLY A 287 -1.22 8.81 11.51
CA GLY A 287 -1.21 8.60 12.97
C GLY A 287 0.08 7.99 13.49
N ASN A 288 1.00 7.58 12.60
CA ASN A 288 2.19 6.80 12.92
C ASN A 288 1.87 5.61 13.83
N ALA A 289 0.90 4.78 13.42
CA ALA A 289 0.31 3.75 14.26
C ALA A 289 -0.03 2.47 13.50
N ILE A 290 -0.17 1.38 14.25
CA ILE A 290 -0.80 0.14 13.79
C ILE A 290 -2.04 -0.10 14.64
N HIS A 291 -3.14 -0.42 13.95
CA HIS A 291 -4.40 -0.75 14.58
C HIS A 291 -4.77 -2.21 14.30
N ARG A 292 -5.49 -2.81 15.25
CA ARG A 292 -6.16 -4.10 15.10
C ARG A 292 -7.65 -3.86 15.09
N MET A 293 -8.32 -4.37 14.08
CA MET A 293 -9.78 -4.32 13.99
C MET A 293 -10.37 -5.73 14.05
N ASN A 294 -11.36 -5.91 14.90
CA ASN A 294 -12.20 -7.09 14.90
C ASN A 294 -13.39 -6.89 13.95
N LEU A 295 -13.40 -7.61 12.82
CA LEU A 295 -14.42 -7.45 11.78
C LEU A 295 -15.85 -7.79 12.25
N ALA A 296 -16.00 -8.71 13.21
CA ALA A 296 -17.31 -9.11 13.70
C ALA A 296 -17.99 -8.01 14.53
N THR A 297 -17.19 -7.23 15.28
CA THR A 297 -17.69 -6.18 16.19
C THR A 297 -17.51 -4.76 15.64
N GLY A 298 -16.67 -4.57 14.63
CA GLY A 298 -16.28 -3.26 14.12
C GLY A 298 -15.37 -2.47 15.07
N LYS A 299 -14.86 -3.09 16.15
CA LYS A 299 -14.01 -2.42 17.14
C LYS A 299 -12.60 -2.31 16.62
N VAL A 300 -12.06 -1.09 16.60
CA VAL A 300 -10.66 -0.79 16.34
C VAL A 300 -9.93 -0.57 17.67
N THR A 301 -8.72 -1.11 17.77
CA THR A 301 -7.82 -0.94 18.91
C THR A 301 -6.45 -0.59 18.40
N THR A 302 -5.85 0.50 18.85
CA THR A 302 -4.46 0.82 18.56
C THR A 302 -3.57 -0.17 19.30
N ILE A 303 -2.66 -0.84 18.59
CA ILE A 303 -1.72 -1.81 19.18
C ILE A 303 -0.28 -1.29 19.23
N ALA A 304 0.05 -0.33 18.38
CA ALA A 304 1.32 0.41 18.44
C ALA A 304 1.11 1.82 17.91
N ARG A 305 1.81 2.79 18.50
CA ARG A 305 1.86 4.18 18.02
C ARG A 305 3.15 4.82 18.49
N ASN A 306 3.78 5.59 17.62
CA ASN A 306 4.95 6.38 17.96
C ASN A 306 4.78 7.85 17.56
N GLY A 307 5.57 8.71 18.18
CA GLY A 307 5.77 10.08 17.72
C GLY A 307 6.59 10.15 16.43
N ASN A 308 7.12 11.30 16.11
CA ASN A 308 8.08 11.45 15.03
C ASN A 308 9.40 10.80 15.49
N THR A 309 9.78 9.68 14.86
CA THR A 309 10.96 8.85 15.19
C THR A 309 11.72 8.55 13.92
N ASP A 310 12.97 8.08 14.06
CA ASP A 310 13.78 7.60 12.95
C ASP A 310 13.67 6.07 12.77
N GLY A 311 12.83 5.40 13.54
CA GLY A 311 12.66 3.94 13.46
C GLY A 311 13.86 3.10 13.89
N ALA A 312 14.98 3.71 14.30
CA ALA A 312 16.24 2.99 14.57
C ALA A 312 16.16 1.96 15.71
N ASP A 313 15.26 2.16 16.66
CA ASP A 313 15.00 1.26 17.78
C ASP A 313 13.88 0.25 17.51
N GLY A 314 13.30 0.28 16.29
CA GLY A 314 12.12 -0.47 15.88
C GLY A 314 10.80 0.25 16.09
N SER A 315 10.82 1.49 16.53
CA SER A 315 9.65 2.36 16.53
C SER A 315 9.08 2.50 15.12
N LEU A 316 7.77 2.74 15.01
CA LEU A 316 7.13 3.02 13.74
C LEU A 316 7.64 4.35 13.17
N ASP A 317 7.95 4.36 11.88
CA ASP A 317 8.35 5.53 11.13
C ASP A 317 7.56 5.61 9.82
N ARG A 318 6.36 6.17 9.91
CA ARG A 318 5.38 6.23 8.82
C ARG A 318 5.08 4.85 8.25
N PRO A 319 4.38 4.00 9.03
CA PRO A 319 4.02 2.66 8.56
C PRO A 319 3.10 2.73 7.34
N SER A 320 3.41 1.95 6.31
CA SER A 320 2.60 1.83 5.09
C SER A 320 1.84 0.51 5.01
N GLU A 321 2.48 -0.63 5.27
CA GLU A 321 1.85 -1.94 5.14
C GLU A 321 2.14 -2.83 6.36
N PRO A 322 1.11 -3.42 6.99
CA PRO A 322 1.28 -4.51 7.94
C PRO A 322 1.25 -5.86 7.21
N CYS A 323 2.04 -6.82 7.65
CA CYS A 323 2.06 -8.18 7.12
C CYS A 323 2.06 -9.20 8.25
N VAL A 324 1.00 -10.01 8.34
CA VAL A 324 0.90 -11.05 9.37
C VAL A 324 1.70 -12.29 8.95
N ARG A 325 2.70 -12.64 9.76
CA ARG A 325 3.52 -13.86 9.61
C ARG A 325 3.85 -14.44 10.96
N ASP A 326 3.58 -15.73 11.17
CA ASP A 326 3.94 -16.50 12.36
C ASP A 326 3.50 -15.85 13.70
N GLY A 327 2.27 -15.32 13.75
CA GLY A 327 1.74 -14.69 14.96
C GLY A 327 2.38 -13.34 15.31
N LYS A 328 2.97 -12.68 14.33
CA LYS A 328 3.54 -11.34 14.44
C LYS A 328 3.01 -10.45 13.29
N VAL A 329 2.97 -9.16 13.52
CA VAL A 329 2.72 -8.15 12.48
C VAL A 329 4.06 -7.51 12.13
N TYR A 330 4.58 -7.83 10.95
CA TYR A 330 5.68 -7.09 10.36
C TYR A 330 5.12 -5.81 9.75
N VAL A 331 5.87 -4.74 9.80
CA VAL A 331 5.43 -3.42 9.36
C VAL A 331 6.52 -2.79 8.51
N SER A 332 6.20 -2.41 7.28
CA SER A 332 7.08 -1.57 6.47
C SER A 332 6.95 -0.12 6.92
N ASN A 333 8.08 0.50 7.18
CA ASN A 333 8.17 1.93 7.47
C ASN A 333 8.57 2.63 6.16
N ILE A 334 7.60 3.23 5.47
CA ILE A 334 7.86 3.87 4.18
C ILE A 334 8.70 5.15 4.32
N ASP A 335 8.69 5.75 5.52
CA ASP A 335 9.63 6.81 5.88
C ASP A 335 9.61 8.02 4.92
N LEU A 336 8.45 8.31 4.34
CA LEU A 336 8.30 9.48 3.49
C LEU A 336 8.38 10.77 4.30
N PRO A 337 9.08 11.84 3.81
CA PRO A 337 9.18 13.13 4.49
C PRO A 337 7.87 13.93 4.36
N LEU A 338 6.77 13.32 4.77
CA LEU A 338 5.41 13.85 4.71
C LEU A 338 4.77 13.80 6.11
N ALA A 339 3.67 14.52 6.27
CA ALA A 339 2.88 14.53 7.52
C ALA A 339 3.72 14.81 8.77
N GLY A 340 4.75 15.67 8.65
CA GLY A 340 5.63 16.05 9.74
C GLY A 340 6.75 15.06 10.06
N ASN A 341 6.99 14.04 9.21
CA ASN A 341 8.19 13.23 9.32
C ASN A 341 9.42 14.04 8.93
N THR A 342 10.45 14.01 9.77
CA THR A 342 11.70 14.77 9.59
C THR A 342 12.92 13.87 9.43
N TYR A 343 12.73 12.57 9.52
CA TYR A 343 13.77 11.58 9.39
C TYR A 343 13.68 10.87 8.03
N ASP A 344 14.78 10.30 7.59
CA ASP A 344 14.90 9.56 6.32
C ASP A 344 15.71 8.27 6.52
N LYS A 345 16.31 8.07 7.67
CA LYS A 345 17.20 6.95 7.98
C LYS A 345 17.19 6.61 9.47
N PRO A 346 17.43 5.32 9.78
CA PRO A 346 17.67 4.17 8.90
C PRO A 346 16.36 3.63 8.29
N HIS A 347 16.46 2.91 7.16
CA HIS A 347 15.31 2.23 6.56
C HIS A 347 15.05 0.92 7.28
N THR A 348 13.83 0.74 7.82
CA THR A 348 13.55 -0.37 8.74
C THR A 348 12.23 -1.06 8.43
N LEU A 349 12.17 -2.34 8.80
CA LEU A 349 10.92 -3.02 9.11
C LEU A 349 10.78 -3.14 10.63
N SER A 350 9.62 -2.80 11.13
CA SER A 350 9.24 -3.03 12.54
C SER A 350 8.48 -4.34 12.70
N VAL A 351 8.42 -4.84 13.94
CA VAL A 351 7.55 -5.96 14.30
C VAL A 351 6.77 -5.66 15.56
N VAL A 352 5.46 -5.95 15.50
CA VAL A 352 4.54 -5.88 16.63
C VAL A 352 4.05 -7.31 16.93
N LYS A 353 4.09 -7.74 18.21
CA LYS A 353 3.53 -9.04 18.61
C LYS A 353 2.01 -8.99 18.57
N ILE A 354 1.39 -10.03 18.02
CA ILE A 354 -0.07 -10.23 18.08
C ILE A 354 -0.36 -10.86 19.45
N GLY A 355 -0.91 -10.04 20.36
CA GLY A 355 -1.53 -10.46 21.60
C GLY A 355 -0.64 -11.19 22.61
N GLU A 356 -0.44 -10.62 23.76
CA GLU A 356 -0.54 -11.31 25.06
C GLU A 356 -1.86 -10.94 25.70
#